data_01deeff8a091c2e22fd985991c59cddc
#
_entry.id   01deeff8a091c2e22fd985991c59cddc
#
_cell.length_a   1.000
_cell.length_b   1.000
_cell.length_c   1.000
_cell.angle_alpha   90.00
_cell.angle_beta   90.00
_cell.angle_gamma   90.00
#
_symmetry.space_group_name_H-M   'P 1'
#
loop_
_entity.id
_entity.type
_entity.pdbx_description
1 polymer ?
#
loop_
_entity_poly.entity_id
_entity_poly.type
_entity_poly.pdbx_seq_one_letter_code
_entity_poly.pdbx_strand_id
1 'polypeptide(L)'
;VLGHYFPNRSQQVIDSFAGLRVLPASDSAAFKRTRETQLPVDNRQQPRVLAIVGGKLTGYRATAEKAMHMLRHSLPARQSRANTATLPLKPVT
;
A
#
# COMPACT_ATOMS: atom_id res chain seq x y z
N VAL A 1 -12.48 -18.26 -19.01
CA VAL A 1 -12.40 -16.78 -18.89
C VAL A 1 -11.40 -16.22 -19.91
N LEU A 2 -10.14 -16.69 -19.94
CA LEU A 2 -9.10 -16.16 -20.86
C LEU A 2 -9.49 -16.32 -22.33
N GLY A 3 -10.05 -17.46 -22.73
CA GLY A 3 -10.48 -17.71 -24.11
C GLY A 3 -11.60 -16.78 -24.59
N HIS A 4 -12.40 -16.23 -23.68
CA HIS A 4 -13.41 -15.24 -24.01
C HIS A 4 -12.80 -13.90 -24.42
N TYR A 5 -11.77 -13.45 -23.71
CA TYR A 5 -11.11 -12.15 -23.97
C TYR A 5 -9.97 -12.24 -24.98
N PHE A 6 -9.34 -13.42 -25.13
CA PHE A 6 -8.19 -13.65 -25.98
C PHE A 6 -8.35 -14.93 -26.81
N PRO A 7 -9.34 -15.01 -27.72
CA PRO A 7 -9.69 -16.26 -28.42
C PRO A 7 -8.57 -16.81 -29.31
N ASN A 8 -7.68 -15.92 -29.80
CA ASN A 8 -6.59 -16.28 -30.72
C ASN A 8 -5.22 -16.40 -30.03
N ARG A 9 -5.18 -16.48 -28.67
CA ARG A 9 -3.95 -16.64 -27.93
C ARG A 9 -3.86 -18.03 -27.31
N SER A 10 -2.64 -18.56 -27.25
CA SER A 10 -2.39 -19.77 -26.47
C SER A 10 -2.80 -19.56 -25.02
N GLN A 11 -3.51 -20.55 -24.48
CA GLN A 11 -3.94 -20.57 -23.08
C GLN A 11 -3.10 -21.54 -22.25
N GLN A 12 -1.98 -22.01 -22.80
CA GLN A 12 -1.05 -22.86 -22.06
C GLN A 12 -0.44 -22.07 -20.91
N VAL A 13 -0.56 -22.60 -19.71
CA VAL A 13 0.12 -22.05 -18.52
C VAL A 13 1.60 -22.39 -18.63
N ILE A 14 2.44 -21.36 -18.70
CA ILE A 14 3.90 -21.49 -18.79
C ILE A 14 4.56 -21.43 -17.41
N ASP A 15 3.91 -20.77 -16.45
CA ASP A 15 4.39 -20.67 -15.08
C ASP A 15 3.27 -20.30 -14.13
N SER A 16 3.45 -20.56 -12.84
CA SER A 16 2.53 -20.16 -11.78
C SER A 16 3.28 -19.84 -10.50
N PHE A 17 2.80 -18.87 -9.74
CA PHE A 17 3.32 -18.54 -8.43
C PHE A 17 2.20 -18.23 -7.46
N ALA A 18 2.50 -18.39 -6.18
CA ALA A 18 1.60 -17.99 -5.09
C ALA A 18 2.38 -17.18 -4.07
N GLY A 19 1.72 -16.20 -3.49
CA GLY A 19 2.28 -15.36 -2.43
C GLY A 19 1.35 -15.28 -1.22
N LEU A 20 1.91 -15.03 -0.05
CA LEU A 20 1.16 -14.80 1.17
C LEU A 20 0.93 -13.30 1.36
N ARG A 21 -0.26 -12.95 1.81
CA ARG A 21 -0.61 -11.59 2.23
C ARG A 21 -0.93 -11.57 3.70
N VAL A 22 -0.31 -10.66 4.42
CA VAL A 22 -0.69 -10.36 5.81
C VAL A 22 -1.98 -9.53 5.79
N LEU A 23 -3.00 -9.99 6.49
CA LEU A 23 -4.25 -9.27 6.69
C LEU A 23 -4.44 -9.00 8.18
N PRO A 24 -5.09 -7.90 8.56
CA PRO A 24 -5.47 -7.65 9.95
C PRO A 24 -6.27 -8.81 10.51
N ALA A 25 -6.01 -9.18 11.77
CA ALA A 25 -6.78 -10.19 12.46
C ALA A 25 -8.24 -9.72 12.61
N SER A 26 -9.19 -10.59 12.28
CA SER A 26 -10.61 -10.36 12.49
C SER A 26 -11.34 -11.72 12.48
N ASP A 27 -12.54 -11.74 13.03
CA ASP A 27 -13.39 -12.94 13.00
C ASP A 27 -14.01 -13.23 11.64
N SER A 28 -13.81 -12.31 10.67
CA SER A 28 -14.28 -12.50 9.31
C SER A 28 -13.42 -13.47 8.52
N ALA A 29 -14.03 -14.19 7.58
CA ALA A 29 -13.30 -15.03 6.63
C ALA A 29 -12.23 -14.22 5.89
N ALA A 30 -11.09 -14.83 5.59
CA ALA A 30 -9.90 -14.15 5.04
C ALA A 30 -10.19 -13.27 3.82
N PHE A 31 -11.04 -13.72 2.91
CA PHE A 31 -11.39 -12.95 1.69
C PHE A 31 -12.32 -11.76 1.94
N LYS A 32 -13.01 -11.72 3.10
CA LYS A 32 -13.87 -10.60 3.53
C LYS A 32 -13.15 -9.57 4.39
N ARG A 33 -11.91 -9.86 4.84
CA ARG A 33 -11.14 -8.94 5.66
C ARG A 33 -10.75 -7.69 4.88
N THR A 34 -10.72 -6.56 5.59
CA THR A 34 -10.28 -5.31 4.99
C THR A 34 -8.86 -5.40 4.44
N ARG A 35 -8.64 -4.81 3.27
CA ARG A 35 -7.33 -4.66 2.64
C ARG A 35 -6.84 -3.21 2.71
N GLU A 36 -7.55 -2.38 3.45
CA GLU A 36 -7.14 -1.00 3.70
C GLU A 36 -5.91 -0.95 4.59
N THR A 37 -5.08 0.05 4.35
CA THR A 37 -3.91 0.31 5.18
C THR A 37 -4.36 0.83 6.53
N GLN A 38 -3.92 0.18 7.59
CA GLN A 38 -4.07 0.65 8.95
C GLN A 38 -2.76 1.25 9.44
N LEU A 39 -2.85 2.36 10.15
CA LEU A 39 -1.70 3.11 10.67
C LEU A 39 -1.86 3.28 12.20
N PRO A 40 -1.77 2.19 12.98
CA PRO A 40 -1.81 2.30 14.43
C PRO A 40 -0.59 3.06 14.96
N VAL A 41 -0.83 3.88 15.96
CA VAL A 41 0.19 4.69 16.65
C VAL A 41 0.13 4.42 18.16
N ASP A 42 1.26 4.60 18.83
CA ASP A 42 1.39 4.49 20.30
C ASP A 42 0.63 5.61 21.02
N ASN A 43 0.67 6.83 20.48
CA ASN A 43 -0.03 7.99 21.03
C ASN A 43 -0.58 8.84 19.88
N ARG A 44 -1.87 9.19 19.95
CA ARG A 44 -2.52 9.97 18.88
C ARG A 44 -2.11 11.44 18.84
N GLN A 45 -1.75 12.01 19.98
CA GLN A 45 -1.40 13.43 20.07
C GLN A 45 0.07 13.67 19.70
N GLN A 46 0.95 12.79 20.13
CA GLN A 46 2.39 12.87 19.85
C GLN A 46 2.95 11.48 19.57
N PRO A 47 2.70 10.95 18.37
CA PRO A 47 3.11 9.61 18.02
C PRO A 47 4.63 9.52 17.89
N ARG A 48 5.23 8.54 18.55
CA ARG A 48 6.66 8.20 18.48
C ARG A 48 6.89 6.91 17.70
N VAL A 49 5.87 6.07 17.66
CA VAL A 49 5.85 4.82 16.88
C VAL A 49 4.60 4.79 16.04
N LEU A 50 4.77 4.48 14.78
CA LEU A 50 3.69 4.23 13.82
C LEU A 50 3.97 2.92 13.11
N ALA A 51 3.00 2.02 13.12
CA ALA A 51 3.07 0.79 12.34
C ALA A 51 2.23 0.92 11.06
N ILE A 52 2.64 0.25 10.00
CA ILE A 52 1.90 0.16 8.74
C ILE A 52 1.45 -1.28 8.57
N VAL A 53 0.14 -1.51 8.58
CA VAL A 53 -0.44 -2.85 8.51
C VAL A 53 -1.41 -2.94 7.35
N GLY A 54 -1.30 -4.01 6.56
CA GLY A 54 -2.15 -4.23 5.39
C GLY A 54 -1.83 -3.31 4.22
N GLY A 55 -2.85 -2.98 3.45
CA GLY A 55 -2.74 -2.08 2.31
C GLY A 55 -2.46 -2.78 0.98
N LYS A 56 -2.33 -1.97 -0.05
CA LYS A 56 -2.03 -2.38 -1.43
C LYS A 56 -0.76 -1.71 -1.90
N LEU A 57 0.01 -2.40 -2.74
CA LEU A 57 1.23 -1.84 -3.34
C LEU A 57 0.97 -0.51 -4.06
N THR A 58 -0.15 -0.40 -4.78
CA THR A 58 -0.55 0.81 -5.51
C THR A 58 -0.86 2.01 -4.59
N GLY A 59 -1.12 1.78 -3.30
CA GLY A 59 -1.43 2.82 -2.32
C GLY A 59 -0.21 3.39 -1.58
N TYR A 60 1.01 2.95 -1.92
CA TYR A 60 2.22 3.26 -1.15
C TYR A 60 2.48 4.76 -0.97
N ARG A 61 2.28 5.57 -2.01
CA ARG A 61 2.51 7.02 -1.96
C ARG A 61 1.53 7.70 -0.99
N ALA A 62 0.23 7.42 -1.15
CA ALA A 62 -0.80 7.98 -0.27
C ALA A 62 -0.64 7.51 1.19
N THR A 63 -0.21 6.26 1.39
CA THR A 63 0.12 5.72 2.72
C THR A 63 1.29 6.49 3.34
N ALA A 64 2.35 6.75 2.59
CA ALA A 64 3.50 7.50 3.06
C ALA A 64 3.12 8.95 3.42
N GLU A 65 2.34 9.63 2.60
CA GLU A 65 1.85 10.99 2.91
C GLU A 65 1.01 11.01 4.19
N LYS A 66 0.11 10.04 4.35
CA LYS A 66 -0.73 9.92 5.55
C LYS A 66 0.12 9.65 6.81
N ALA A 67 1.10 8.75 6.72
CA ALA A 67 2.02 8.46 7.80
C ALA A 67 2.82 9.70 8.23
N MET A 68 3.39 10.44 7.26
CA MET A 68 4.12 11.69 7.53
C MET A 68 3.21 12.75 8.14
N HIS A 69 1.97 12.85 7.68
CA HIS A 69 0.99 13.78 8.26
C HIS A 69 0.68 13.44 9.73
N MET A 70 0.53 12.16 10.05
CA MET A 70 0.28 11.70 11.43
C MET A 70 1.48 11.98 12.35
N LEU A 71 2.70 11.82 11.85
CA LEU A 71 3.93 12.01 12.60
C LEU A 71 4.39 13.48 12.69
N ARG A 72 3.75 14.41 12.00
CA ARG A 72 4.21 15.80 11.85
C ARG A 72 4.54 16.51 13.15
N HIS A 73 3.79 16.24 14.22
CA HIS A 73 4.01 16.88 15.54
C HIS A 73 5.17 16.27 16.32
N SER A 74 5.64 15.09 15.92
CA SER A 74 6.77 14.39 16.54
C SER A 74 8.06 14.56 15.75
N LEU A 75 7.98 15.16 14.57
CA LEU A 75 9.12 15.41 13.68
C LEU A 75 9.55 16.88 13.75
N PRO A 76 10.83 17.17 13.50
CA PRO A 76 11.29 18.56 13.37
C PRO A 76 10.52 19.28 12.27
N ALA A 77 10.17 20.54 12.52
CA ALA A 77 9.52 21.38 11.52
C ALA A 77 10.42 21.57 10.29
N ARG A 78 9.94 21.11 9.14
CA ARG A 78 10.65 21.26 7.86
C ARG A 78 9.64 21.59 6.76
N GLN A 79 10.09 22.40 5.81
CA GLN A 79 9.30 22.67 4.61
C GLN A 79 9.37 21.48 3.65
N SER A 80 8.26 21.18 3.01
CA SER A 80 8.23 20.20 1.92
C SER A 80 9.09 20.68 0.75
N ARG A 81 9.95 19.80 0.22
CA ARG A 81 10.79 20.08 -0.94
C ARG A 81 10.11 19.76 -2.26
N ALA A 82 9.11 18.90 -2.23
CA ALA A 82 8.44 18.43 -3.43
C ALA A 82 7.06 17.88 -3.09
N ASN A 83 6.20 17.83 -4.10
CA ASN A 83 4.94 17.11 -4.04
C ASN A 83 5.10 15.78 -4.78
N THR A 84 5.03 14.67 -4.05
CA THR A 84 5.22 13.33 -4.61
C THR A 84 4.15 12.95 -5.64
N ALA A 85 2.99 13.61 -5.63
CA ALA A 85 1.93 13.37 -6.61
C ALA A 85 2.32 13.86 -8.03
N THR A 86 3.18 14.87 -8.10
CA THR A 86 3.57 15.53 -9.36
C THR A 86 5.03 15.30 -9.74
N LEU A 87 5.78 14.53 -8.94
CA LEU A 87 7.16 14.19 -9.27
C LEU A 87 7.20 13.31 -10.52
N PRO A 88 7.93 13.71 -11.57
CA PRO A 88 8.10 12.87 -12.74
C PRO A 88 8.93 11.62 -12.38
N LEU A 89 8.52 10.48 -12.89
CA LEU A 89 9.33 9.26 -12.84
C LEU A 89 10.52 9.44 -13.79
N LYS A 90 11.71 9.00 -13.36
CA LYS A 90 12.85 8.95 -14.28
C LYS A 90 12.51 8.01 -15.44
N PRO A 91 12.83 8.38 -16.69
CA PRO A 91 12.72 7.46 -17.81
C PRO A 91 13.53 6.20 -17.52
N VAL A 92 12.94 5.05 -17.84
CA VAL A 92 13.69 3.77 -17.83
C VAL A 92 14.62 3.82 -19.04
N THR A 93 15.89 3.92 -18.78
CA THR A 93 16.93 3.86 -19.83
C THR A 93 17.38 2.43 -20.05
#